data_21a0142d3b553e28dae1ba9dd8a9dd5e
#
_entry.id   21a0142d3b553e28dae1ba9dd8a9dd5e
#
_cell.length_a   1.000
_cell.length_b   1.000
_cell.length_c   1.000
_cell.angle_alpha   90.00
_cell.angle_beta   90.00
_cell.angle_gamma   90.00
#
_symmetry.space_group_name_H-M   'P 1'
#
loop_
_entity.id
_entity.type
_entity.pdbx_description
1 polymer ?
#
loop_
_entity_poly.entity_id
_entity_poly.type
_entity_poly.pdbx_seq_one_letter_code
_entity_poly.pdbx_strand_id
1 'polypeptide(L)'
;MRLQKLLDFATEFAASLSKRRNRRDTETLFDKEFLDQLVESVEKLEAVSSVELVVVASPRSGNYLDIDRQNGFLASALMLLVAIYSPWHFAPEILLLWTVAAYVIGIMITPKMSFLRRYFTTPNRRRAQVNFAARNYFFEKRISYTRERTGLMLYLSHFEKQGVLLADAGIEAKVAGSVFNELEHRWAQCKSVKELEEAVLKGLGDLRGPLGSALPRAEDDVNELPNEVCLVTGGAA
;
A
#
# COMPACT_ATOMS: atom_id res chain seq x y z
N MET A 1 24.65 -4.74 -31.40
CA MET A 1 25.24 -4.95 -30.05
C MET A 1 25.35 -3.68 -29.19
N ARG A 2 25.76 -2.52 -29.72
CA ARG A 2 25.87 -1.25 -28.95
C ARG A 2 24.51 -0.61 -28.60
N LEU A 3 23.52 -0.65 -29.48
CA LEU A 3 22.22 -0.04 -29.28
C LEU A 3 21.40 -0.74 -28.20
N GLN A 4 21.46 -2.07 -28.13
CA GLN A 4 20.81 -2.89 -27.11
C GLN A 4 21.34 -2.55 -25.71
N LYS A 5 22.66 -2.46 -25.55
CA LYS A 5 23.30 -2.08 -24.28
C LYS A 5 22.93 -0.67 -23.80
N LEU A 6 22.72 0.26 -24.74
CA LEU A 6 22.27 1.62 -24.42
C LEU A 6 20.79 1.65 -24.01
N LEU A 7 19.93 0.83 -24.62
CA LEU A 7 18.54 0.67 -24.24
C LEU A 7 18.42 0.01 -22.86
N ASP A 8 19.19 -1.06 -22.61
CA ASP A 8 19.21 -1.75 -21.32
C ASP A 8 19.70 -0.81 -20.20
N PHE A 9 20.78 -0.05 -20.45
CA PHE A 9 21.28 0.95 -19.50
C PHE A 9 20.26 2.07 -19.25
N ALA A 10 19.57 2.56 -20.29
CA ALA A 10 18.55 3.60 -20.14
C ALA A 10 17.33 3.09 -19.35
N THR A 11 16.92 1.84 -19.55
CA THR A 11 15.82 1.21 -18.79
C THR A 11 16.21 0.97 -17.33
N GLU A 12 17.40 0.47 -17.05
CA GLU A 12 17.92 0.31 -15.68
C GLU A 12 18.09 1.65 -14.97
N PHE A 13 18.60 2.66 -15.65
CA PHE A 13 18.75 4.01 -15.09
C PHE A 13 17.40 4.65 -14.80
N ALA A 14 16.41 4.55 -15.72
CA ALA A 14 15.07 5.03 -15.51
C ALA A 14 14.36 4.29 -14.35
N ALA A 15 14.54 2.98 -14.24
CA ALA A 15 14.04 2.18 -13.14
C ALA A 15 14.67 2.59 -11.81
N SER A 16 15.98 2.86 -11.77
CA SER A 16 16.69 3.30 -10.56
C SER A 16 16.24 4.70 -10.09
N LEU A 17 16.02 5.63 -11.03
CA LEU A 17 15.49 6.96 -10.74
C LEU A 17 14.05 6.90 -10.24
N SER A 18 13.22 6.06 -10.85
CA SER A 18 11.85 5.79 -10.42
C SER A 18 11.82 5.22 -9.00
N LYS A 19 12.69 4.24 -8.70
CA LYS A 19 12.81 3.63 -7.38
C LYS A 19 13.23 4.63 -6.31
N ARG A 20 14.22 5.52 -6.60
CA ARG A 20 14.67 6.56 -5.67
C ARG A 20 13.60 7.63 -5.42
N ARG A 21 12.87 8.06 -6.47
CA ARG A 21 11.79 9.05 -6.35
C ARG A 21 10.64 8.49 -5.51
N ASN A 22 10.21 7.28 -5.80
CA ASN A 22 9.13 6.62 -5.06
C ASN A 22 9.48 6.37 -3.58
N ARG A 23 10.72 6.02 -3.25
CA ARG A 23 11.16 5.85 -1.85
C ARG A 23 11.01 7.16 -1.05
N ARG A 24 11.45 8.28 -1.63
CA ARG A 24 11.25 9.61 -1.01
C ARG A 24 9.77 9.95 -0.85
N ASP A 25 8.95 9.64 -1.86
CA ASP A 25 7.51 9.87 -1.81
C ASP A 25 6.84 9.03 -0.71
N THR A 26 7.32 7.83 -0.44
CA THR A 26 6.79 6.97 0.63
C THR A 26 7.23 7.45 2.02
N GLU A 27 8.48 7.89 2.17
CA GLU A 27 8.99 8.47 3.41
C GLU A 27 8.25 9.76 3.82
N THR A 28 7.68 10.49 2.85
CA THR A 28 6.89 11.71 3.11
C THR A 28 5.40 11.44 3.34
N LEU A 29 4.91 10.23 3.04
CA LEU A 29 3.49 9.86 3.16
C LEU A 29 3.10 9.40 4.56
N PHE A 30 4.02 8.75 5.27
CA PHE A 30 3.87 8.40 6.69
C PHE A 30 4.68 9.39 7.53
N ASP A 31 4.17 9.74 8.71
CA ASP A 31 4.89 10.62 9.61
C ASP A 31 6.21 9.96 10.05
N LYS A 32 7.29 10.72 10.05
CA LYS A 32 8.60 10.21 10.48
C LYS A 32 8.55 9.72 11.92
N GLU A 33 7.87 10.46 12.78
CA GLU A 33 7.69 10.09 14.19
C GLU A 33 6.94 8.74 14.30
N PHE A 34 5.93 8.52 13.46
CA PHE A 34 5.24 7.23 13.38
C PHE A 34 6.18 6.09 12.96
N LEU A 35 7.02 6.30 11.94
CA LEU A 35 7.98 5.29 11.49
C LEU A 35 9.00 4.93 12.58
N ASP A 36 9.49 5.92 13.32
CA ASP A 36 10.42 5.71 14.43
C ASP A 36 9.74 4.93 15.58
N GLN A 37 8.51 5.30 15.95
CA GLN A 37 7.70 4.58 16.95
C GLN A 37 7.32 3.17 16.50
N LEU A 38 7.14 2.96 15.19
CA LEU A 38 6.84 1.67 14.61
C LEU A 38 8.03 0.71 14.78
N VAL A 39 9.25 1.16 14.48
CA VAL A 39 10.49 0.38 14.70
C VAL A 39 10.62 0.02 16.17
N GLU A 40 10.45 0.97 17.09
CA GLU A 40 10.49 0.71 18.53
C GLU A 40 9.42 -0.30 18.98
N SER A 41 8.23 -0.26 18.35
CA SER A 41 7.14 -1.21 18.65
C SER A 41 7.45 -2.62 18.15
N VAL A 42 8.14 -2.75 17.02
CA VAL A 42 8.67 -4.02 16.49
C VAL A 42 9.68 -4.60 17.46
N GLU A 43 10.71 -3.83 17.85
CA GLU A 43 11.74 -4.27 18.80
C GLU A 43 11.15 -4.73 20.14
N LYS A 44 10.15 -4.01 20.67
CA LYS A 44 9.45 -4.39 21.90
C LYS A 44 8.63 -5.66 21.77
N LEU A 45 8.12 -6.00 20.58
CA LEU A 45 7.39 -7.23 20.33
C LEU A 45 8.35 -8.41 20.23
N GLU A 46 9.45 -8.26 19.49
CA GLU A 46 10.50 -9.27 19.34
C GLU A 46 11.29 -9.52 20.64
N ALA A 47 11.36 -8.52 21.53
CA ALA A 47 11.96 -8.71 22.85
C ALA A 47 11.23 -9.71 23.74
N VAL A 48 9.92 -9.91 23.52
CA VAL A 48 9.07 -10.80 24.34
C VAL A 48 8.63 -12.08 23.61
N SER A 49 8.86 -12.16 22.30
CA SER A 49 8.43 -13.30 21.49
C SER A 49 9.49 -13.68 20.47
N SER A 50 9.50 -14.95 20.04
CA SER A 50 10.31 -15.46 18.91
C SER A 50 9.70 -15.15 17.54
N VAL A 51 8.82 -14.16 17.46
CA VAL A 51 8.19 -13.71 16.23
C VAL A 51 9.07 -12.67 15.56
N GLU A 52 9.39 -12.88 14.30
CA GLU A 52 10.12 -11.95 13.44
C GLU A 52 9.14 -11.07 12.67
N LEU A 53 9.02 -9.79 13.04
CA LEU A 53 8.05 -8.87 12.44
C LEU A 53 8.68 -7.98 11.38
N VAL A 54 8.29 -8.19 10.14
CA VAL A 54 8.67 -7.32 9.01
C VAL A 54 7.56 -6.34 8.70
N VAL A 55 7.89 -5.05 8.65
CA VAL A 55 6.95 -4.00 8.26
C VAL A 55 7.20 -3.57 6.82
N VAL A 56 6.14 -3.59 6.02
CA VAL A 56 6.14 -3.13 4.63
C VAL A 56 5.15 -1.97 4.49
N ALA A 57 5.65 -0.79 4.17
CA ALA A 57 4.83 0.38 3.93
C ALA A 57 4.83 0.77 2.45
N SER A 58 3.63 0.94 1.88
CA SER A 58 3.42 1.22 0.46
C SER A 58 2.55 2.47 0.28
N PRO A 59 2.88 3.35 -0.68
CA PRO A 59 2.03 4.49 -1.01
C PRO A 59 0.67 4.04 -1.58
N ARG A 60 0.63 2.90 -2.27
CA ARG A 60 -0.57 2.37 -2.91
C ARG A 60 -0.37 0.89 -3.27
N SER A 61 -1.40 0.08 -3.04
CA SER A 61 -1.35 -1.38 -3.29
C SER A 61 -1.94 -1.78 -4.64
N GLY A 62 -2.86 -0.99 -5.19
CA GLY A 62 -3.59 -1.35 -6.40
C GLY A 62 -3.28 -0.48 -7.61
N ASN A 63 -3.61 -1.02 -8.80
CA ASN A 63 -3.67 -0.24 -10.03
C ASN A 63 -5.10 0.27 -10.24
N TYR A 64 -5.24 1.60 -10.44
CA TYR A 64 -6.52 2.28 -10.59
C TYR A 64 -6.63 3.03 -11.93
N LEU A 65 -5.89 2.60 -12.95
CA LEU A 65 -5.94 3.19 -14.30
C LEU A 65 -7.33 3.11 -14.94
N ASP A 66 -8.10 2.08 -14.62
CA ASP A 66 -9.48 1.95 -15.06
C ASP A 66 -10.37 3.06 -14.46
N ILE A 67 -10.18 3.40 -13.19
CA ILE A 67 -10.87 4.53 -12.54
C ILE A 67 -10.47 5.86 -13.17
N ASP A 68 -9.19 6.04 -13.51
CA ASP A 68 -8.73 7.25 -14.18
C ASP A 68 -9.38 7.41 -15.56
N ARG A 69 -9.46 6.32 -16.34
CA ARG A 69 -10.14 6.28 -17.64
C ARG A 69 -11.65 6.53 -17.50
N GLN A 70 -12.29 5.94 -16.51
CA GLN A 70 -13.71 6.16 -16.22
C GLN A 70 -14.00 7.64 -15.91
N ASN A 71 -13.16 8.27 -15.07
CA ASN A 71 -13.30 9.70 -14.76
C ASN A 71 -13.01 10.60 -15.98
N GLY A 72 -12.04 10.21 -16.83
CA GLY A 72 -11.84 10.87 -18.12
C GLY A 72 -13.08 10.82 -19.00
N PHE A 73 -13.72 9.65 -19.08
CA PHE A 73 -14.97 9.48 -19.83
C PHE A 73 -16.12 10.32 -19.25
N LEU A 74 -16.25 10.36 -17.92
CA LEU A 74 -17.25 11.21 -17.26
C LEU A 74 -17.01 12.71 -17.52
N ALA A 75 -15.76 13.16 -17.49
CA ALA A 75 -15.38 14.53 -17.80
C ALA A 75 -15.74 14.88 -19.26
N SER A 76 -15.47 13.98 -20.19
CA SER A 76 -15.82 14.10 -21.61
C SER A 76 -17.34 14.18 -21.82
N ALA A 77 -18.10 13.30 -21.18
CA ALA A 77 -19.56 13.31 -21.25
C ALA A 77 -20.17 14.58 -20.64
N LEU A 78 -19.64 15.05 -19.52
CA LEU A 78 -20.07 16.29 -18.88
C LEU A 78 -19.78 17.50 -19.79
N MET A 79 -18.61 17.55 -20.42
CA MET A 79 -18.23 18.59 -21.38
C MET A 79 -19.24 18.63 -22.55
N LEU A 80 -19.58 17.45 -23.09
CA LEU A 80 -20.55 17.35 -24.19
C LEU A 80 -21.96 17.83 -23.77
N LEU A 81 -22.42 17.44 -22.58
CA LEU A 81 -23.70 17.94 -22.03
C LEU A 81 -23.69 19.45 -21.89
N VAL A 82 -22.63 20.02 -21.29
CA VAL A 82 -22.51 21.49 -21.16
C VAL A 82 -22.55 22.17 -22.51
N ALA A 83 -21.91 21.62 -23.52
CA ALA A 83 -21.88 22.19 -24.85
C ALA A 83 -23.27 22.14 -25.56
N ILE A 84 -24.02 21.03 -25.39
CA ILE A 84 -25.36 20.87 -25.98
C ILE A 84 -26.36 21.84 -25.36
N TYR A 85 -26.31 22.04 -24.04
CA TYR A 85 -27.25 22.93 -23.33
C TYR A 85 -26.75 24.37 -23.26
N SER A 86 -25.56 24.67 -23.78
CA SER A 86 -25.05 26.02 -23.87
C SER A 86 -25.84 26.85 -24.91
N PRO A 87 -26.09 28.13 -24.66
CA PRO A 87 -26.69 29.02 -25.65
C PRO A 87 -25.75 29.31 -26.85
N TRP A 88 -24.49 28.92 -26.79
CA TRP A 88 -23.49 29.17 -27.82
C TRP A 88 -23.48 28.02 -28.83
N HIS A 89 -23.46 28.40 -30.13
CA HIS A 89 -23.35 27.45 -31.23
C HIS A 89 -21.88 27.16 -31.52
N PHE A 90 -21.42 25.96 -31.20
CA PHE A 90 -20.07 25.53 -31.50
C PHE A 90 -20.02 24.73 -32.79
N ALA A 91 -18.98 24.96 -33.59
CA ALA A 91 -18.73 24.13 -34.76
C ALA A 91 -18.44 22.67 -34.33
N PRO A 92 -18.92 21.66 -35.08
CA PRO A 92 -18.75 20.24 -34.71
C PRO A 92 -17.28 19.85 -34.47
N GLU A 93 -16.35 20.43 -35.19
CA GLU A 93 -14.91 20.17 -35.07
C GLU A 93 -14.37 20.66 -33.72
N ILE A 94 -14.86 21.79 -33.21
CA ILE A 94 -14.49 22.37 -31.94
C ILE A 94 -15.07 21.49 -30.80
N LEU A 95 -16.30 21.01 -30.92
CA LEU A 95 -16.92 20.12 -29.97
C LEU A 95 -16.15 18.81 -29.82
N LEU A 96 -15.72 18.22 -30.94
CA LEU A 96 -14.91 17.02 -30.94
C LEU A 96 -13.58 17.25 -30.20
N LEU A 97 -12.88 18.35 -30.54
CA LEU A 97 -11.60 18.68 -29.89
C LEU A 97 -11.75 18.89 -28.39
N TRP A 98 -12.77 19.59 -27.92
CA TRP A 98 -13.01 19.84 -26.51
C TRP A 98 -13.41 18.58 -25.75
N THR A 99 -14.17 17.68 -26.37
CA THR A 99 -14.55 16.39 -25.80
C THR A 99 -13.31 15.51 -25.57
N VAL A 100 -12.42 15.44 -26.56
CA VAL A 100 -11.13 14.72 -26.44
C VAL A 100 -10.23 15.39 -25.40
N ALA A 101 -10.13 16.71 -25.41
CA ALA A 101 -9.34 17.43 -24.42
C ALA A 101 -9.83 17.20 -22.99
N ALA A 102 -11.16 17.23 -22.77
CA ALA A 102 -11.77 16.95 -21.47
C ALA A 102 -11.46 15.51 -20.99
N TYR A 103 -11.47 14.51 -21.89
CA TYR A 103 -11.07 13.15 -21.58
C TYR A 103 -9.63 13.06 -21.10
N VAL A 104 -8.70 13.65 -21.85
CA VAL A 104 -7.27 13.65 -21.51
C VAL A 104 -7.02 14.38 -20.18
N ILE A 105 -7.64 15.54 -19.98
CA ILE A 105 -7.55 16.32 -18.75
C ILE A 105 -8.08 15.50 -17.58
N GLY A 106 -9.23 14.82 -17.73
CA GLY A 106 -9.82 13.96 -16.71
C GLY A 106 -8.86 12.84 -16.28
N ILE A 107 -8.24 12.13 -17.24
CA ILE A 107 -7.24 11.09 -16.93
C ILE A 107 -6.02 11.68 -16.22
N MET A 108 -5.55 12.86 -16.60
CA MET A 108 -4.36 13.48 -16.01
C MET A 108 -4.59 14.05 -14.60
N ILE A 109 -5.81 14.51 -14.31
CA ILE A 109 -6.16 15.11 -13.02
C ILE A 109 -6.50 14.04 -11.98
N THR A 110 -7.22 12.97 -12.35
CA THR A 110 -7.69 11.93 -11.42
C THR A 110 -6.57 11.35 -10.55
N PRO A 111 -5.37 11.01 -11.05
CA PRO A 111 -4.27 10.49 -10.22
C PRO A 111 -3.80 11.46 -9.13
N LYS A 112 -3.93 12.77 -9.36
CA LYS A 112 -3.53 13.81 -8.41
C LYS A 112 -4.58 14.04 -7.32
N MET A 113 -5.83 13.63 -7.57
CA MET A 113 -6.96 13.79 -6.66
C MET A 113 -7.31 12.45 -5.99
N SER A 114 -6.55 12.07 -4.96
CA SER A 114 -6.72 10.78 -4.26
C SER A 114 -8.14 10.51 -3.77
N PHE A 115 -8.89 11.57 -3.37
CA PHE A 115 -10.27 11.42 -2.92
C PHE A 115 -11.19 10.94 -4.06
N LEU A 116 -10.97 11.40 -5.30
CA LEU A 116 -11.75 11.01 -6.47
C LEU A 116 -11.60 9.51 -6.76
N ARG A 117 -10.35 9.04 -6.79
CA ARG A 117 -10.07 7.61 -6.94
C ARG A 117 -10.73 6.78 -5.83
N ARG A 118 -10.68 7.24 -4.58
CA ARG A 118 -11.31 6.54 -3.44
C ARG A 118 -12.83 6.52 -3.55
N TYR A 119 -13.46 7.60 -4.00
CA TYR A 119 -14.90 7.68 -4.17
C TYR A 119 -15.41 6.67 -5.20
N PHE A 120 -14.72 6.54 -6.32
CA PHE A 120 -15.08 5.60 -7.39
C PHE A 120 -14.55 4.18 -7.18
N THR A 121 -13.83 3.91 -6.09
CA THR A 121 -13.33 2.57 -5.76
C THR A 121 -14.05 2.01 -4.55
N THR A 122 -14.68 0.83 -4.71
CA THR A 122 -15.38 0.19 -3.61
C THR A 122 -14.41 -0.25 -2.49
N PRO A 123 -14.85 -0.25 -1.21
CA PRO A 123 -14.04 -0.71 -0.08
C PRO A 123 -13.51 -2.14 -0.27
N ASN A 124 -14.37 -3.03 -0.80
CA ASN A 124 -14.00 -4.42 -1.05
C ASN A 124 -12.85 -4.56 -2.07
N ARG A 125 -12.89 -3.75 -3.13
CA ARG A 125 -11.82 -3.72 -4.13
C ARG A 125 -10.51 -3.23 -3.52
N ARG A 126 -10.54 -2.17 -2.71
CA ARG A 126 -9.34 -1.66 -2.02
C ARG A 126 -8.74 -2.74 -1.13
N ARG A 127 -9.58 -3.41 -0.32
CA ARG A 127 -9.14 -4.50 0.55
C ARG A 127 -8.53 -5.67 -0.23
N ALA A 128 -9.14 -6.05 -1.34
CA ALA A 128 -8.62 -7.11 -2.21
C ALA A 128 -7.23 -6.75 -2.77
N GLN A 129 -7.02 -5.49 -3.20
CA GLN A 129 -5.72 -5.02 -3.71
C GLN A 129 -4.65 -5.03 -2.62
N VAL A 130 -4.99 -4.58 -1.41
CA VAL A 130 -4.06 -4.61 -0.27
C VAL A 130 -3.66 -6.03 0.08
N ASN A 131 -4.63 -6.95 0.20
CA ASN A 131 -4.37 -8.36 0.47
C ASN A 131 -3.51 -9.03 -0.62
N PHE A 132 -3.78 -8.72 -1.88
CA PHE A 132 -2.99 -9.25 -2.99
C PHE A 132 -1.55 -8.76 -2.94
N ALA A 133 -1.35 -7.45 -2.75
CA ALA A 133 -0.03 -6.87 -2.62
C ALA A 133 0.73 -7.42 -1.39
N ALA A 134 0.05 -7.51 -0.24
CA ALA A 134 0.63 -8.06 0.98
C ALA A 134 1.14 -9.49 0.76
N ARG A 135 0.34 -10.37 0.16
CA ARG A 135 0.76 -11.75 -0.13
C ARG A 135 1.96 -11.80 -1.06
N ASN A 136 2.00 -10.97 -2.09
CA ASN A 136 3.15 -10.91 -3.01
C ASN A 136 4.42 -10.53 -2.27
N TYR A 137 4.37 -9.49 -1.43
CA TYR A 137 5.53 -9.06 -0.64
C TYR A 137 5.95 -10.07 0.43
N PHE A 138 5.00 -10.79 1.03
CA PHE A 138 5.30 -11.85 1.99
C PHE A 138 6.21 -12.92 1.39
N PHE A 139 5.92 -13.33 0.16
CA PHE A 139 6.76 -14.29 -0.57
C PHE A 139 8.04 -13.66 -1.13
N GLU A 140 7.97 -12.47 -1.70
CA GLU A 140 9.12 -11.76 -2.26
C GLU A 140 10.19 -11.48 -1.20
N LYS A 141 9.78 -11.07 0.00
CA LYS A 141 10.67 -10.80 1.14
C LYS A 141 11.10 -12.05 1.90
N ARG A 142 10.68 -13.23 1.45
CA ARG A 142 11.01 -14.52 2.05
C ARG A 142 10.70 -14.61 3.55
N ILE A 143 9.63 -13.96 4.00
CA ILE A 143 9.24 -13.90 5.42
C ILE A 143 8.91 -15.31 5.95
N SER A 144 8.48 -16.22 5.07
CA SER A 144 8.23 -17.63 5.39
C SER A 144 9.50 -18.49 5.49
N TYR A 145 10.70 -17.92 5.38
CA TYR A 145 11.96 -18.67 5.43
C TYR A 145 12.63 -18.64 6.80
N THR A 146 11.95 -18.16 7.84
CA THR A 146 12.44 -18.27 9.21
C THR A 146 12.50 -19.72 9.68
N ARG A 147 13.44 -20.04 10.56
CA ARG A 147 13.75 -21.40 10.99
C ARG A 147 12.55 -22.14 11.58
N GLU A 148 11.74 -21.44 12.40
CA GLU A 148 10.54 -21.98 13.05
C GLU A 148 9.24 -21.54 12.38
N ARG A 149 9.32 -20.89 11.22
CA ARG A 149 8.18 -20.32 10.52
C ARG A 149 7.39 -19.32 11.36
N THR A 150 8.11 -18.51 12.11
CA THR A 150 7.59 -17.48 13.01
C THR A 150 7.60 -16.08 12.39
N GLY A 151 7.70 -15.98 11.06
CA GLY A 151 7.62 -14.72 10.33
C GLY A 151 6.22 -14.12 10.40
N LEU A 152 6.15 -12.84 10.75
CA LEU A 152 4.93 -12.02 10.73
C LEU A 152 5.19 -10.81 9.84
N MET A 153 4.25 -10.47 8.95
CA MET A 153 4.35 -9.26 8.15
C MET A 153 3.20 -8.32 8.47
N LEU A 154 3.54 -7.07 8.76
CA LEU A 154 2.62 -5.96 8.78
C LEU A 154 2.75 -5.19 7.46
N TYR A 155 1.72 -5.24 6.64
CA TYR A 155 1.65 -4.47 5.39
C TYR A 155 0.74 -3.27 5.56
N LEU A 156 1.27 -2.07 5.32
CA LEU A 156 0.56 -0.79 5.43
C LEU A 156 0.40 -0.14 4.07
N SER A 157 -0.81 0.26 3.73
CA SER A 157 -1.11 0.97 2.50
C SER A 157 -1.72 2.34 2.77
N HIS A 158 -1.00 3.38 2.35
CA HIS A 158 -1.38 4.78 2.59
C HIS A 158 -2.64 5.19 1.82
N PHE A 159 -2.69 4.92 0.50
CA PHE A 159 -3.83 5.31 -0.33
C PHE A 159 -5.11 4.58 0.09
N GLU A 160 -5.03 3.27 0.31
CA GLU A 160 -6.16 2.44 0.72
C GLU A 160 -6.54 2.68 2.19
N LYS A 161 -5.65 3.25 3.01
CA LYS A 161 -5.76 3.44 4.47
C LYS A 161 -6.10 2.12 5.15
N GLN A 162 -5.28 1.12 4.90
CA GLN A 162 -5.47 -0.24 5.42
C GLN A 162 -4.15 -0.84 5.86
N GLY A 163 -4.23 -1.62 6.93
CA GLY A 163 -3.18 -2.50 7.39
C GLY A 163 -3.63 -3.95 7.30
N VAL A 164 -2.71 -4.85 6.98
CA VAL A 164 -2.94 -6.29 6.91
C VAL A 164 -1.79 -7.00 7.61
N LEU A 165 -2.12 -8.02 8.40
CA LEU A 165 -1.17 -8.91 9.06
C LEU A 165 -1.16 -10.25 8.35
N LEU A 166 0.01 -10.71 7.94
CA LEU A 166 0.21 -12.04 7.40
C LEU A 166 1.18 -12.81 8.29
N ALA A 167 0.68 -13.86 8.89
CA ALA A 167 1.45 -14.76 9.75
C ALA A 167 1.89 -15.99 8.97
N ASP A 168 3.08 -16.51 9.26
CA ASP A 168 3.51 -17.81 8.76
C ASP A 168 2.93 -18.97 9.61
N ALA A 169 3.01 -20.16 9.07
CA ALA A 169 2.38 -21.37 9.61
C ALA A 169 2.73 -21.66 11.07
N GLY A 170 3.94 -21.34 11.52
CA GLY A 170 4.36 -21.53 12.92
C GLY A 170 3.59 -20.64 13.89
N ILE A 171 3.23 -19.43 13.47
CA ILE A 171 2.37 -18.51 14.25
C ILE A 171 0.91 -18.97 14.18
N GLU A 172 0.41 -19.28 12.97
CA GLU A 172 -0.99 -19.72 12.76
C GLU A 172 -1.33 -20.99 13.56
N ALA A 173 -0.36 -21.87 13.78
CA ALA A 173 -0.54 -23.08 14.58
C ALA A 173 -0.73 -22.82 16.09
N LYS A 174 -0.21 -21.69 16.60
CA LYS A 174 -0.17 -21.39 18.05
C LYS A 174 -1.07 -20.23 18.45
N VAL A 175 -1.36 -19.30 17.51
CA VAL A 175 -2.17 -18.09 17.75
C VAL A 175 -3.44 -18.14 16.90
N ALA A 176 -4.59 -17.94 17.54
CA ALA A 176 -5.85 -17.94 16.81
C ALA A 176 -5.90 -16.79 15.80
N GLY A 177 -6.25 -17.08 14.55
CA GLY A 177 -6.37 -16.09 13.47
C GLY A 177 -7.37 -14.96 13.77
N SER A 178 -8.31 -15.19 14.71
CA SER A 178 -9.25 -14.15 15.17
C SER A 178 -8.55 -12.92 15.76
N VAL A 179 -7.37 -13.10 16.40
CA VAL A 179 -6.57 -12.00 16.97
C VAL A 179 -6.13 -11.02 15.88
N PHE A 180 -5.61 -11.55 14.77
CA PHE A 180 -5.18 -10.73 13.63
C PHE A 180 -6.37 -10.11 12.89
N ASN A 181 -7.44 -10.90 12.67
CA ASN A 181 -8.66 -10.43 12.01
C ASN A 181 -9.33 -9.28 12.76
N GLU A 182 -9.33 -9.31 14.10
CA GLU A 182 -9.90 -8.24 14.93
C GLU A 182 -9.11 -6.93 14.77
N LEU A 183 -7.78 -7.00 14.73
CA LEU A 183 -6.92 -5.85 14.50
C LEU A 183 -7.15 -5.26 13.10
N GLU A 184 -7.13 -6.11 12.08
CA GLU A 184 -7.40 -5.67 10.70
C GLU A 184 -8.79 -5.03 10.56
N HIS A 185 -9.79 -5.57 11.26
CA HIS A 185 -11.14 -5.00 11.25
C HIS A 185 -11.16 -3.61 11.89
N ARG A 186 -10.47 -3.41 13.02
CA ARG A 186 -10.31 -2.10 13.66
C ARG A 186 -9.59 -1.12 12.73
N TRP A 187 -8.51 -1.52 12.08
CA TRP A 187 -7.76 -0.68 11.12
C TRP A 187 -8.58 -0.31 9.89
N ALA A 188 -9.41 -1.23 9.40
CA ALA A 188 -10.27 -0.97 8.25
C ALA A 188 -11.36 0.10 8.52
N GLN A 189 -11.66 0.41 9.78
CA GLN A 189 -12.62 1.45 10.18
C GLN A 189 -12.00 2.85 10.24
N CYS A 190 -10.66 2.97 10.21
CA CYS A 190 -9.97 4.25 10.26
C CYS A 190 -10.30 5.12 9.04
N LYS A 191 -10.67 6.38 9.31
CA LYS A 191 -11.07 7.34 8.28
C LYS A 191 -9.89 8.14 7.74
N SER A 192 -8.84 8.32 8.54
CA SER A 192 -7.62 9.04 8.18
C SER A 192 -6.38 8.13 8.27
N VAL A 193 -5.27 8.59 7.69
CA VAL A 193 -3.98 7.89 7.83
C VAL A 193 -3.48 7.98 9.26
N LYS A 194 -3.64 9.14 9.91
CA LYS A 194 -3.25 9.33 11.31
C LYS A 194 -3.98 8.39 12.27
N GLU A 195 -5.30 8.23 12.10
CA GLU A 195 -6.05 7.24 12.88
C GLU A 195 -5.54 5.82 12.65
N LEU A 196 -5.13 5.48 11.42
CA LEU A 196 -4.54 4.18 11.11
C LEU A 196 -3.17 4.02 11.80
N GLU A 197 -2.32 5.03 11.75
CA GLU A 197 -1.00 5.04 12.40
C GLU A 197 -1.12 4.78 13.90
N GLU A 198 -1.98 5.53 14.59
CA GLU A 198 -2.26 5.35 16.02
C GLU A 198 -2.84 3.97 16.33
N ALA A 199 -3.79 3.50 15.50
CA ALA A 199 -4.42 2.19 15.67
C ALA A 199 -3.44 1.04 15.44
N VAL A 200 -2.47 1.20 14.53
CA VAL A 200 -1.41 0.21 14.26
C VAL A 200 -0.46 0.12 15.44
N LEU A 201 0.04 1.25 15.97
CA LEU A 201 0.93 1.25 17.14
C LEU A 201 0.26 0.60 18.36
N LYS A 202 -1.00 0.94 18.60
CA LYS A 202 -1.80 0.30 19.66
C LYS A 202 -1.96 -1.19 19.42
N GLY A 203 -2.29 -1.60 18.17
CA GLY A 203 -2.48 -3.00 17.80
C GLY A 203 -1.22 -3.83 17.99
N LEU A 204 -0.03 -3.31 17.66
CA LEU A 204 1.24 -3.97 17.94
C LEU A 204 1.47 -4.14 19.46
N GLY A 205 1.07 -3.15 20.26
CA GLY A 205 1.07 -3.26 21.71
C GLY A 205 0.16 -4.39 22.21
N ASP A 206 -1.06 -4.49 21.65
CA ASP A 206 -2.05 -5.53 22.00
C ASP A 206 -1.55 -6.94 21.62
N LEU A 207 -0.73 -7.08 20.57
CA LEU A 207 -0.17 -8.36 20.11
C LEU A 207 0.92 -8.93 21.04
N ARG A 208 1.59 -8.13 21.87
CA ARG A 208 2.70 -8.60 22.72
C ARG A 208 2.27 -9.70 23.68
N GLY A 209 1.10 -9.57 24.30
CA GLY A 209 0.59 -10.55 25.23
C GLY A 209 0.33 -11.91 24.57
N PRO A 210 -0.54 -11.97 23.55
CA PRO A 210 -0.84 -13.22 22.84
C PRO A 210 0.39 -13.86 22.19
N LEU A 211 1.26 -13.09 21.54
CA LEU A 211 2.46 -13.63 20.87
C LEU A 211 3.53 -14.06 21.87
N GLY A 212 3.80 -13.26 22.90
CA GLY A 212 4.76 -13.62 23.93
C GLY A 212 4.36 -14.85 24.75
N SER A 213 3.05 -15.08 24.95
CA SER A 213 2.56 -16.27 25.64
C SER A 213 2.60 -17.52 24.77
N ALA A 214 2.28 -17.39 23.46
CA ALA A 214 2.23 -18.51 22.52
C ALA A 214 3.60 -18.88 21.94
N LEU A 215 4.47 -17.90 21.79
CA LEU A 215 5.79 -17.98 21.15
C LEU A 215 6.81 -17.20 21.99
N PRO A 216 7.12 -17.64 23.23
CA PRO A 216 8.07 -16.94 24.08
C PRO A 216 9.45 -16.95 23.45
N ARG A 217 10.20 -15.85 23.61
CA ARG A 217 11.56 -15.73 23.10
C ARG A 217 12.47 -16.76 23.77
N ALA A 218 13.23 -17.52 22.96
CA ALA A 218 14.24 -18.44 23.44
C ALA A 218 15.54 -17.69 23.80
N GLU A 219 16.36 -18.25 24.71
CA GLU A 219 17.63 -17.63 25.12
C GLU A 219 18.64 -17.55 23.96
N ASP A 220 18.56 -18.46 23.00
CA ASP A 220 19.42 -18.58 21.81
C ASP A 220 18.77 -18.03 20.53
N ASP A 221 17.69 -17.26 20.68
CA ASP A 221 16.95 -16.67 19.56
C ASP A 221 17.76 -15.57 18.87
N VAL A 222 18.06 -15.79 17.59
CA VAL A 222 18.82 -14.87 16.74
C VAL A 222 17.85 -14.21 15.77
N ASN A 223 17.89 -12.89 15.71
CA ASN A 223 17.10 -12.12 14.74
C ASN A 223 17.51 -12.53 13.30
N GLU A 224 16.60 -13.17 12.57
CA GLU A 224 16.82 -13.70 11.21
C GLU A 224 16.39 -12.70 10.13
N LEU A 225 15.53 -11.72 10.46
CA LEU A 225 15.01 -10.73 9.51
C LEU A 225 15.36 -9.31 9.96
N PRO A 226 15.57 -8.37 9.03
CA PRO A 226 15.89 -6.99 9.38
C PRO A 226 14.68 -6.25 9.96
N ASN A 227 14.86 -5.57 11.09
CA ASN A 227 13.82 -4.76 11.77
C ASN A 227 13.52 -3.44 11.07
N GLU A 228 14.07 -3.22 9.89
CA GLU A 228 13.85 -2.00 9.12
C GLU A 228 12.48 -2.00 8.44
N VAL A 229 11.81 -0.84 8.46
CA VAL A 229 10.58 -0.65 7.68
C VAL A 229 10.92 -0.68 6.18
N CYS A 230 10.44 -1.69 5.49
CA CYS A 230 10.58 -1.80 4.04
C CYS A 230 9.64 -0.82 3.33
N LEU A 231 10.16 0.33 2.91
CA LEU A 231 9.41 1.29 2.11
C LEU A 231 9.34 0.82 0.65
N VAL A 232 8.13 0.50 0.19
CA VAL A 232 7.91 -0.01 -1.16
C VAL A 232 7.55 1.11 -2.11
N THR A 233 8.09 1.05 -3.30
CA THR A 233 7.89 2.02 -4.35
C THR A 233 6.69 1.63 -5.22
N GLY A 234 5.49 2.05 -4.80
CA GLY A 234 4.26 2.07 -5.62
C GLY A 234 3.81 0.76 -6.28
N GLY A 235 2.56 0.47 -6.10
CA GLY A 235 1.70 -0.60 -6.62
C GLY A 235 2.35 -1.75 -7.40
N ALA A 236 2.04 -2.97 -6.96
CA ALA A 236 2.28 -4.15 -7.79
C ALA A 236 1.73 -3.91 -9.19
N ALA A 237 2.58 -4.05 -10.20
CA ALA A 237 2.26 -3.89 -11.62
C ALA A 237 1.26 -4.97 -12.06
#